data_672a14a7df671a5b628badec444f7c99
#
_entry.id   672a14a7df671a5b628badec444f7c99
#
_cell.length_a   1.000
_cell.length_b   1.000
_cell.length_c   1.000
_cell.angle_alpha   90.00
_cell.angle_beta   90.00
_cell.angle_gamma   90.00
#
_symmetry.space_group_name_H-M   'P 1'
#
loop_
_entity.id
_entity.type
_entity.pdbx_description
1 polymer ?
#
loop_
_entity_poly.entity_id
_entity_poly.type
_entity_poly.pdbx_seq_one_letter_code
_entity_poly.pdbx_strand_id
1 'polypeptide(L)'
;MMLSFPSSARSGRRHQDPVDGRPWSRVPALILLLAVLGSAAACGEAPVTATAVPTPTPEWSHWSTPEAGGMSAEGLAQVEARLGGMSSSAMMVITGGQVAYAYGDLTEVSYLASVRKTVLALLYGIEVDRGRIDLDRTLADVGLEEHGGFTEEEREARIRHVIAARSGIHLPASNSGDDLASAPERGSVTPGSYYLYSNWDFNAAGTLFELETGRDLFDALEAELAGPLGFQDFDRTRHVKGGNLEVSMHPSYHMHFSTRDMARLGELMLRGGRWGQTQVVSAEWIAEMTSPLTPVTEMNPTRRRDGPHGYGYMTWVWDGPAATGPYVGAYTGVGAVGQYITVLPALDMVVAHKTVPGDGRRVAHPEFWELLEMVVEAHCGAACTPGA
;
A
#
# COMPACT_ATOMS: atom_id res chain seq x y z
N MET A 1 -39.09 -26.56 -46.57
CA MET A 1 -39.35 -25.72 -47.69
C MET A 1 -38.11 -24.92 -47.99
N MET A 2 -37.37 -25.36 -49.00
CA MET A 2 -36.08 -24.76 -49.44
C MET A 2 -36.31 -23.47 -50.20
N LEU A 3 -35.36 -22.56 -50.20
CA LEU A 3 -34.92 -21.65 -51.26
C LEU A 3 -33.87 -20.72 -50.69
N SER A 4 -32.60 -20.91 -50.94
CA SER A 4 -31.75 -20.67 -52.12
C SER A 4 -31.19 -19.21 -52.17
N PHE A 5 -29.85 -19.10 -52.09
CA PHE A 5 -29.00 -17.94 -52.36
C PHE A 5 -29.12 -17.38 -53.78
N PRO A 6 -28.59 -16.20 -54.07
CA PRO A 6 -27.42 -16.22 -54.94
C PRO A 6 -26.27 -15.28 -54.54
N SER A 7 -25.09 -15.76 -54.90
CA SER A 7 -23.79 -15.16 -55.04
C SER A 7 -23.71 -14.19 -56.23
N SER A 8 -22.90 -13.10 -56.11
CA SER A 8 -22.23 -12.53 -57.28
C SER A 8 -20.87 -11.89 -56.89
N ALA A 9 -19.85 -12.45 -57.49
CA ALA A 9 -18.49 -11.93 -57.57
C ALA A 9 -18.29 -11.06 -58.83
N ARG A 10 -17.41 -10.07 -58.75
CA ARG A 10 -16.52 -9.53 -59.82
C ARG A 10 -15.52 -8.56 -59.16
N SER A 11 -14.23 -8.91 -59.16
CA SER A 11 -13.11 -8.67 -60.12
C SER A 11 -12.86 -7.20 -60.37
N GLY A 12 -11.79 -6.60 -59.91
CA GLY A 12 -10.41 -6.69 -60.29
C GLY A 12 -9.95 -5.43 -61.00
N ARG A 13 -8.84 -4.85 -60.55
CA ARG A 13 -7.74 -4.36 -61.41
C ARG A 13 -6.64 -3.75 -60.56
N ARG A 14 -5.44 -4.26 -60.80
CA ARG A 14 -4.14 -3.69 -60.40
C ARG A 14 -3.82 -2.51 -61.31
N HIS A 15 -3.15 -1.50 -60.78
CA HIS A 15 -2.26 -0.65 -61.56
C HIS A 15 -0.91 -0.55 -60.85
N GLN A 16 0.11 -0.96 -61.60
CA GLN A 16 1.53 -0.84 -61.27
C GLN A 16 2.10 0.41 -61.98
N ASP A 17 3.04 1.08 -61.26
CA ASP A 17 4.28 1.72 -61.68
C ASP A 17 4.23 3.07 -62.43
N PRO A 18 5.36 3.83 -62.51
CA PRO A 18 6.75 3.46 -62.29
C PRO A 18 7.67 4.43 -61.45
N VAL A 19 8.79 3.85 -61.10
CA VAL A 19 10.07 4.39 -60.63
C VAL A 19 10.60 5.56 -61.44
N ASP A 20 11.15 6.62 -60.82
CA ASP A 20 12.20 7.42 -61.41
C ASP A 20 13.26 7.79 -60.36
N GLY A 21 14.45 7.30 -60.57
CA GLY A 21 15.64 7.58 -59.80
C GLY A 21 16.47 8.68 -60.40
N ARG A 22 17.06 9.55 -59.60
CA ARG A 22 18.34 10.23 -59.90
C ARG A 22 19.05 10.62 -58.61
N PRO A 23 20.40 10.57 -58.64
CA PRO A 23 21.25 10.76 -57.48
C PRO A 23 21.68 12.23 -57.33
N TRP A 24 21.79 12.72 -56.12
CA TRP A 24 22.42 14.03 -55.84
C TRP A 24 23.71 13.89 -55.06
N SER A 25 24.69 14.56 -55.65
CA SER A 25 26.10 14.65 -55.37
C SER A 25 26.47 15.15 -53.97
N ARG A 26 27.61 14.62 -53.50
CA ARG A 26 28.32 15.03 -52.29
C ARG A 26 28.99 16.40 -52.51
N VAL A 27 28.85 17.34 -51.56
CA VAL A 27 29.65 18.54 -51.40
C VAL A 27 30.35 18.44 -50.05
N PRO A 28 31.68 18.63 -49.94
CA PRO A 28 32.38 18.63 -48.69
C PRO A 28 32.32 20.00 -48.03
N ALA A 29 31.84 20.08 -46.78
CA ALA A 29 31.91 21.28 -45.97
C ALA A 29 33.29 21.38 -45.27
N LEU A 30 33.97 22.46 -45.55
CA LEU A 30 35.23 22.87 -44.97
C LEU A 30 34.99 23.39 -43.54
N ILE A 31 35.54 22.73 -42.52
CA ILE A 31 35.46 23.17 -41.11
C ILE A 31 36.58 24.15 -40.84
N LEU A 32 36.22 25.41 -40.60
CA LEU A 32 37.13 26.44 -40.11
C LEU A 32 37.15 26.39 -38.58
N LEU A 33 38.27 25.99 -37.99
CA LEU A 33 38.49 26.00 -36.53
C LEU A 33 38.91 27.43 -36.13
N LEU A 34 38.04 28.13 -35.42
CA LEU A 34 38.37 29.36 -34.69
C LEU A 34 38.55 29.01 -33.22
N ALA A 35 39.76 29.00 -32.74
CA ALA A 35 40.09 28.88 -31.33
C ALA A 35 39.85 30.23 -30.64
N VAL A 36 38.84 30.31 -29.79
CA VAL A 36 38.63 31.42 -28.84
C VAL A 36 39.08 30.93 -27.47
N LEU A 37 40.21 31.44 -27.01
CA LEU A 37 40.68 31.31 -25.63
C LEU A 37 39.82 32.23 -24.75
N GLY A 38 38.81 31.67 -24.12
CA GLY A 38 38.03 32.32 -23.06
C GLY A 38 38.44 31.75 -21.70
N SER A 39 39.13 32.55 -20.88
CA SER A 39 39.42 32.22 -19.49
C SER A 39 38.13 32.31 -18.69
N ALA A 40 37.48 31.16 -18.43
CA ALA A 40 36.39 31.04 -17.48
C ALA A 40 36.98 30.74 -16.08
N ALA A 41 36.87 31.71 -15.18
CA ALA A 41 37.07 31.46 -13.74
C ALA A 41 36.01 30.49 -13.27
N ALA A 42 36.39 29.26 -13.01
CA ALA A 42 35.52 28.25 -12.40
C ALA A 42 35.38 28.58 -10.90
N CYS A 43 34.22 29.12 -10.52
CA CYS A 43 33.73 28.98 -9.13
C CYS A 43 33.45 27.49 -8.89
N GLY A 44 34.40 26.83 -8.25
CA GLY A 44 34.22 25.44 -7.84
C GLY A 44 33.17 25.38 -6.74
N GLU A 45 31.93 24.97 -7.08
CA GLU A 45 31.05 24.38 -6.10
C GLU A 45 31.68 23.06 -5.64
N ALA A 46 32.03 23.01 -4.35
CA ALA A 46 32.45 21.76 -3.74
C ALA A 46 31.34 20.71 -3.94
N PRO A 47 31.66 19.48 -4.35
CA PRO A 47 30.65 18.44 -4.46
C PRO A 47 30.01 18.26 -3.09
N VAL A 48 28.70 18.50 -2.98
CA VAL A 48 27.90 18.06 -1.84
C VAL A 48 28.04 16.54 -1.86
N THR A 49 28.87 16.01 -0.97
CA THR A 49 28.91 14.57 -0.70
C THR A 49 27.56 14.19 -0.17
N ALA A 50 26.72 13.63 -1.05
CA ALA A 50 25.51 12.95 -0.64
C ALA A 50 25.95 11.92 0.40
N THR A 51 25.56 12.11 1.66
CA THR A 51 25.75 11.13 2.71
C THR A 51 25.08 9.84 2.22
N ALA A 52 25.89 8.82 1.97
CA ALA A 52 25.38 7.52 1.53
C ALA A 52 24.40 7.04 2.61
N VAL A 53 23.12 6.93 2.24
CA VAL A 53 22.13 6.29 3.09
C VAL A 53 22.61 4.85 3.27
N PRO A 54 22.82 4.38 4.51
CA PRO A 54 23.34 3.03 4.72
C PRO A 54 22.47 2.01 4.02
N THR A 55 23.07 1.02 3.35
CA THR A 55 22.33 -0.14 2.87
C THR A 55 21.69 -0.81 4.08
N PRO A 56 20.36 -1.04 4.08
CA PRO A 56 19.70 -1.64 5.23
C PRO A 56 20.36 -2.98 5.55
N THR A 57 20.86 -3.10 6.77
CA THR A 57 21.34 -4.38 7.29
C THR A 57 20.13 -5.29 7.57
N PRO A 58 20.25 -6.62 7.54
CA PRO A 58 19.18 -7.53 7.93
C PRO A 58 18.66 -7.27 9.34
N GLU A 59 19.52 -6.79 10.24
CA GLU A 59 19.20 -6.43 11.62
C GLU A 59 18.73 -4.97 11.73
N TRP A 60 17.77 -4.74 12.63
CA TRP A 60 17.37 -3.39 13.00
C TRP A 60 18.46 -2.71 13.84
N SER A 61 18.80 -1.47 13.49
CA SER A 61 19.58 -0.61 14.35
C SER A 61 18.73 -0.11 15.51
N HIS A 62 19.35 0.07 16.68
CA HIS A 62 18.69 0.57 17.88
C HIS A 62 19.31 1.89 18.32
N TRP A 63 18.50 2.79 18.83
CA TRP A 63 19.00 3.93 19.57
C TRP A 63 19.70 3.46 20.85
N SER A 64 20.73 4.19 21.26
CA SER A 64 21.49 3.84 22.47
C SER A 64 20.67 4.04 23.75
N THR A 65 19.75 4.98 23.75
CA THR A 65 18.76 5.24 24.81
C THR A 65 17.45 5.69 24.18
N PRO A 66 16.30 5.58 24.87
CA PRO A 66 15.04 6.12 24.40
C PRO A 66 15.12 7.61 24.02
N GLU A 67 15.80 8.42 24.85
CA GLU A 67 15.93 9.88 24.63
C GLU A 67 16.70 10.20 23.36
N ALA A 68 17.74 9.42 23.04
CA ALA A 68 18.46 9.56 21.76
C ALA A 68 17.54 9.31 20.56
N GLY A 69 16.51 8.48 20.73
CA GLY A 69 15.45 8.24 19.78
C GLY A 69 14.27 9.22 19.88
N GLY A 70 14.39 10.27 20.67
CA GLY A 70 13.34 11.27 20.86
C GLY A 70 12.20 10.81 21.75
N MET A 71 12.37 9.76 22.55
CA MET A 71 11.34 9.19 23.42
C MET A 71 11.70 9.39 24.90
N SER A 72 10.73 9.75 25.72
CA SER A 72 10.89 9.85 27.18
C SER A 72 10.93 8.47 27.82
N ALA A 73 11.97 8.15 28.60
CA ALA A 73 12.05 6.89 29.33
C ALA A 73 10.86 6.73 30.31
N GLU A 74 10.43 7.81 30.96
CA GLU A 74 9.26 7.79 31.85
C GLU A 74 7.97 7.48 31.08
N GLY A 75 7.75 8.15 29.91
CA GLY A 75 6.60 7.88 29.06
C GLY A 75 6.57 6.45 28.53
N LEU A 76 7.74 5.92 28.12
CA LEU A 76 7.84 4.53 27.67
C LEU A 76 7.60 3.52 28.81
N ALA A 77 7.96 3.82 30.05
CA ALA A 77 7.63 2.99 31.20
C ALA A 77 6.10 2.91 31.43
N GLN A 78 5.37 4.01 31.19
CA GLN A 78 3.90 4.02 31.22
C GLN A 78 3.30 3.19 30.08
N VAL A 79 3.85 3.30 28.85
CA VAL A 79 3.47 2.48 27.70
C VAL A 79 3.68 0.99 28.02
N GLU A 80 4.82 0.61 28.61
CA GLU A 80 5.10 -0.77 28.99
C GLU A 80 4.13 -1.30 30.04
N ALA A 81 3.80 -0.50 31.05
CA ALA A 81 2.81 -0.85 32.05
C ALA A 81 1.42 -1.06 31.44
N ARG A 82 1.03 -0.22 30.46
CA ARG A 82 -0.23 -0.39 29.71
C ARG A 82 -0.24 -1.66 28.90
N LEU A 83 0.83 -1.96 28.15
CA LEU A 83 1.00 -3.19 27.36
C LEU A 83 0.91 -4.44 28.23
N GLY A 84 1.50 -4.42 29.42
CA GLY A 84 1.41 -5.52 30.40
C GLY A 84 -0.01 -5.81 30.89
N GLY A 85 -0.92 -4.84 30.80
CA GLY A 85 -2.34 -4.99 31.11
C GLY A 85 -3.24 -5.34 29.90
N MET A 86 -2.66 -5.44 28.70
CA MET A 86 -3.39 -5.73 27.45
C MET A 86 -3.11 -7.16 26.95
N SER A 87 -3.88 -7.59 25.96
CA SER A 87 -3.58 -8.84 25.21
C SER A 87 -2.50 -8.67 24.14
N SER A 88 -1.73 -7.59 24.18
CA SER A 88 -0.64 -7.32 23.24
C SER A 88 0.41 -8.42 23.30
N SER A 89 0.84 -8.92 22.15
CA SER A 89 1.93 -9.91 22.06
C SER A 89 3.27 -9.26 21.80
N ALA A 90 3.28 -8.24 20.95
CA ALA A 90 4.50 -7.49 20.63
C ALA A 90 4.17 -6.10 20.11
N MET A 91 5.07 -5.16 20.34
CA MET A 91 5.06 -3.82 19.77
C MET A 91 6.49 -3.36 19.47
N MET A 92 6.65 -2.61 18.37
CA MET A 92 7.91 -2.01 17.97
C MET A 92 7.68 -0.57 17.55
N VAL A 93 8.44 0.35 18.13
CA VAL A 93 8.42 1.79 17.78
C VAL A 93 9.75 2.14 17.12
N ILE A 94 9.66 2.68 15.93
CA ILE A 94 10.78 3.16 15.13
C ILE A 94 10.71 4.68 15.10
N THR A 95 11.83 5.34 15.33
CA THR A 95 12.01 6.78 15.10
C THR A 95 13.31 6.99 14.35
N GLY A 96 13.35 7.89 13.37
CA GLY A 96 14.57 8.13 12.59
C GLY A 96 15.18 6.88 11.95
N GLY A 97 14.34 5.88 11.61
CA GLY A 97 14.79 4.61 11.01
C GLY A 97 15.47 3.62 11.98
N GLN A 98 15.41 3.86 13.29
CA GLN A 98 15.99 3.00 14.31
C GLN A 98 14.96 2.64 15.39
N VAL A 99 15.15 1.49 16.04
CA VAL A 99 14.27 1.05 17.12
C VAL A 99 14.47 1.95 18.34
N ALA A 100 13.40 2.63 18.73
CA ALA A 100 13.35 3.44 19.96
C ALA A 100 12.75 2.66 21.13
N TYR A 101 11.83 1.72 20.83
CA TYR A 101 11.21 0.87 21.86
C TYR A 101 10.77 -0.48 21.26
N ALA A 102 10.85 -1.51 22.07
CA ALA A 102 10.43 -2.86 21.70
C ALA A 102 9.80 -3.57 22.90
N TYR A 103 8.71 -4.30 22.67
CA TYR A 103 7.98 -5.06 23.66
C TYR A 103 7.59 -6.44 23.12
N GLY A 104 7.73 -7.48 23.93
CA GLY A 104 7.30 -8.84 23.65
C GLY A 104 8.16 -9.56 22.59
N ASP A 105 7.62 -10.63 22.01
CA ASP A 105 8.32 -11.41 20.97
C ASP A 105 8.10 -10.78 19.59
N LEU A 106 9.11 -10.07 19.12
CA LEU A 106 9.09 -9.40 17.81
C LEU A 106 9.20 -10.37 16.64
N THR A 107 9.63 -11.62 16.88
CA THR A 107 9.94 -12.62 15.85
C THR A 107 8.78 -13.56 15.57
N GLU A 108 7.79 -13.63 16.46
CA GLU A 108 6.65 -14.51 16.32
C GLU A 108 5.84 -14.17 15.08
N VAL A 109 5.78 -15.11 14.12
CA VAL A 109 5.01 -14.97 12.88
C VAL A 109 3.56 -15.38 13.12
N SER A 110 2.62 -14.47 12.94
CA SER A 110 1.20 -14.75 13.05
C SER A 110 0.34 -13.96 12.08
N TYR A 111 -0.95 -14.26 12.04
CA TYR A 111 -1.92 -13.72 11.10
C TYR A 111 -2.08 -12.20 11.18
N LEU A 112 -2.01 -11.53 10.04
CA LEU A 112 -2.12 -10.06 9.91
C LEU A 112 -3.55 -9.52 9.91
N ALA A 113 -4.54 -10.37 9.76
CA ALA A 113 -5.92 -9.95 9.52
C ALA A 113 -5.99 -8.91 8.37
N SER A 114 -6.67 -7.78 8.55
CA SER A 114 -6.88 -6.81 7.46
C SER A 114 -5.69 -5.90 7.16
N VAL A 115 -4.60 -5.92 7.96
CA VAL A 115 -3.35 -5.24 7.59
C VAL A 115 -2.80 -5.74 6.24
N ARG A 116 -3.11 -7.00 5.87
CA ARG A 116 -2.79 -7.57 4.56
C ARG A 116 -3.23 -6.70 3.37
N LYS A 117 -4.28 -5.90 3.54
CA LYS A 117 -4.83 -5.04 2.50
C LYS A 117 -3.87 -3.89 2.16
N THR A 118 -3.29 -3.26 3.19
CA THR A 118 -2.24 -2.25 2.98
C THR A 118 -1.00 -2.85 2.32
N VAL A 119 -0.66 -4.11 2.65
CA VAL A 119 0.43 -4.83 1.97
C VAL A 119 0.11 -5.06 0.49
N LEU A 120 -1.14 -5.45 0.18
CA LEU A 120 -1.60 -5.60 -1.20
C LEU A 120 -1.56 -4.27 -1.96
N ALA A 121 -1.91 -3.14 -1.31
CA ALA A 121 -1.80 -1.82 -1.93
C ALA A 121 -0.36 -1.48 -2.33
N LEU A 122 0.64 -1.86 -1.53
CA LEU A 122 2.06 -1.69 -1.90
C LEU A 122 2.43 -2.51 -3.14
N LEU A 123 1.95 -3.76 -3.23
CA LEU A 123 2.16 -4.60 -4.41
C LEU A 123 1.49 -4.01 -5.66
N TYR A 124 0.28 -3.44 -5.51
CA TYR A 124 -0.37 -2.72 -6.60
C TYR A 124 0.49 -1.58 -7.12
N GLY A 125 1.07 -0.78 -6.23
CA GLY A 125 1.93 0.33 -6.62
C GLY A 125 3.12 -0.11 -7.47
N ILE A 126 3.78 -1.19 -7.06
CA ILE A 126 4.91 -1.74 -7.81
C ILE A 126 4.49 -2.16 -9.23
N GLU A 127 3.32 -2.78 -9.37
CA GLU A 127 2.84 -3.29 -10.66
C GLU A 127 2.24 -2.18 -11.53
N VAL A 128 1.64 -1.14 -10.94
CA VAL A 128 1.21 0.08 -11.63
C VAL A 128 2.41 0.85 -12.17
N ASP A 129 3.44 1.06 -11.35
CA ASP A 129 4.69 1.73 -11.76
C ASP A 129 5.37 1.01 -12.94
N ARG A 130 5.20 -0.30 -13.03
CA ARG A 130 5.73 -1.14 -14.13
C ARG A 130 4.81 -1.20 -15.34
N GLY A 131 3.63 -0.58 -15.27
CA GLY A 131 2.62 -0.60 -16.34
C GLY A 131 1.97 -1.97 -16.54
N ARG A 132 2.04 -2.88 -15.55
CA ARG A 132 1.37 -4.20 -15.62
C ARG A 132 -0.06 -4.16 -15.11
N ILE A 133 -0.40 -3.20 -14.26
CA ILE A 133 -1.78 -2.93 -13.83
C ILE A 133 -2.17 -1.54 -14.30
N ASP A 134 -3.25 -1.45 -15.06
CA ASP A 134 -3.91 -0.20 -15.39
C ASP A 134 -5.17 -0.07 -14.52
N LEU A 135 -5.15 0.89 -13.60
CA LEU A 135 -6.24 1.11 -12.65
C LEU A 135 -7.56 1.54 -13.30
N ASP A 136 -7.53 1.99 -14.55
CA ASP A 136 -8.72 2.43 -15.28
C ASP A 136 -9.41 1.30 -16.04
N ARG A 137 -8.81 0.11 -16.11
CA ARG A 137 -9.48 -1.06 -16.67
C ARG A 137 -10.69 -1.44 -15.82
N THR A 138 -11.79 -1.76 -16.53
CA THR A 138 -13.03 -2.21 -15.91
C THR A 138 -12.96 -3.70 -15.57
N LEU A 139 -13.88 -4.17 -14.71
CA LEU A 139 -14.01 -5.61 -14.43
C LEU A 139 -14.36 -6.39 -15.69
N ALA A 140 -15.10 -5.78 -16.62
CA ALA A 140 -15.38 -6.35 -17.94
C ALA A 140 -14.11 -6.53 -18.77
N ASP A 141 -13.23 -5.51 -18.80
CA ASP A 141 -11.95 -5.56 -19.54
C ASP A 141 -11.01 -6.65 -19.01
N VAL A 142 -10.98 -6.83 -17.68
CA VAL A 142 -10.15 -7.85 -17.03
C VAL A 142 -10.77 -9.24 -17.14
N GLY A 143 -12.08 -9.33 -17.34
CA GLY A 143 -12.82 -10.59 -17.36
C GLY A 143 -13.00 -11.18 -15.97
N LEU A 144 -13.13 -10.35 -14.94
CA LEU A 144 -13.44 -10.82 -13.59
C LEU A 144 -14.84 -11.46 -13.57
N GLU A 145 -14.98 -12.60 -12.92
CA GLU A 145 -16.24 -13.33 -12.77
C GLU A 145 -16.59 -13.48 -11.29
N GLU A 146 -17.89 -13.64 -10.99
CA GLU A 146 -18.39 -13.94 -9.64
C GLU A 146 -19.65 -14.85 -9.75
N HIS A 147 -19.94 -15.62 -8.68
CA HIS A 147 -21.15 -16.41 -8.58
C HIS A 147 -22.39 -15.55 -8.80
N GLY A 148 -23.28 -16.01 -9.68
CA GLY A 148 -24.48 -15.25 -10.07
C GLY A 148 -24.23 -14.09 -11.02
N GLY A 149 -22.99 -13.82 -11.39
CA GLY A 149 -22.59 -12.79 -12.35
C GLY A 149 -22.74 -11.35 -11.84
N PHE A 150 -22.30 -10.42 -12.66
CA PHE A 150 -22.41 -8.97 -12.44
C PHE A 150 -23.51 -8.37 -13.29
N THR A 151 -24.13 -7.28 -12.80
CA THR A 151 -24.97 -6.41 -13.64
C THR A 151 -24.10 -5.67 -14.67
N GLU A 152 -24.74 -5.02 -15.67
CA GLU A 152 -23.99 -4.19 -16.63
C GLU A 152 -23.24 -3.07 -15.92
N GLU A 153 -23.87 -2.41 -14.93
CA GLU A 153 -23.26 -1.32 -14.18
C GLU A 153 -22.10 -1.81 -13.31
N GLU A 154 -22.24 -2.94 -12.63
CA GLU A 154 -21.15 -3.53 -11.83
C GLU A 154 -19.92 -3.88 -12.67
N ARG A 155 -20.10 -4.26 -13.94
CA ARG A 155 -18.99 -4.55 -14.88
C ARG A 155 -18.15 -3.33 -15.24
N GLU A 156 -18.73 -2.13 -15.12
CA GLU A 156 -18.04 -0.86 -15.35
C GLU A 156 -17.19 -0.41 -14.15
N ALA A 157 -17.27 -1.12 -13.01
CA ALA A 157 -16.38 -0.85 -11.90
C ALA A 157 -14.92 -1.03 -12.36
N ARG A 158 -14.07 -0.06 -12.01
CA ARG A 158 -12.65 -0.08 -12.37
C ARG A 158 -11.83 -0.66 -11.24
N ILE A 159 -10.62 -1.12 -11.54
CA ILE A 159 -9.67 -1.63 -10.53
C ILE A 159 -9.48 -0.60 -9.41
N ARG A 160 -9.31 0.70 -9.74
CA ARG A 160 -9.20 1.77 -8.74
C ARG A 160 -10.39 1.85 -7.79
N HIS A 161 -11.60 1.56 -8.27
CA HIS A 161 -12.79 1.57 -7.43
C HIS A 161 -12.78 0.40 -6.44
N VAL A 162 -12.31 -0.76 -6.86
CA VAL A 162 -12.18 -1.96 -6.02
C VAL A 162 -11.17 -1.74 -4.90
N ILE A 163 -9.96 -1.27 -5.22
CA ILE A 163 -8.91 -1.04 -4.19
C ILE A 163 -9.20 0.15 -3.28
N ALA A 164 -10.13 1.03 -3.66
CA ALA A 164 -10.62 2.14 -2.85
C ALA A 164 -11.87 1.78 -2.01
N ALA A 165 -12.36 0.53 -2.07
CA ALA A 165 -13.64 0.11 -1.47
C ALA A 165 -14.84 0.94 -1.96
N ARG A 166 -14.87 1.25 -3.25
CA ARG A 166 -15.88 2.06 -3.93
C ARG A 166 -16.40 1.38 -5.20
N SER A 167 -16.30 0.04 -5.28
CA SER A 167 -16.75 -0.69 -6.49
C SER A 167 -18.24 -0.53 -6.79
N GLY A 168 -19.06 -0.29 -5.76
CA GLY A 168 -20.52 -0.34 -5.85
C GLY A 168 -21.07 -1.77 -5.85
N ILE A 169 -20.19 -2.77 -5.72
CA ILE A 169 -20.55 -4.19 -5.71
C ILE A 169 -20.74 -4.65 -4.26
N HIS A 170 -21.97 -4.91 -3.89
CA HIS A 170 -22.33 -5.26 -2.53
C HIS A 170 -22.70 -6.74 -2.43
N LEU A 171 -21.73 -7.61 -2.76
CA LEU A 171 -21.85 -9.06 -2.70
C LEU A 171 -21.20 -9.62 -1.43
N PRO A 172 -21.68 -10.77 -0.92
CA PRO A 172 -21.02 -11.46 0.17
C PRO A 172 -19.58 -11.85 -0.21
N ALA A 173 -18.64 -11.63 0.72
CA ALA A 173 -17.26 -12.07 0.57
C ALA A 173 -17.08 -13.53 1.05
N SER A 174 -16.00 -14.18 0.62
CA SER A 174 -15.60 -15.50 1.09
C SER A 174 -15.25 -15.53 2.60
N ASN A 175 -15.09 -14.36 3.24
CA ASN A 175 -14.83 -14.20 4.66
C ASN A 175 -15.65 -13.03 5.24
N SER A 176 -16.00 -13.12 6.52
CA SER A 176 -16.75 -12.10 7.26
C SER A 176 -15.86 -10.94 7.76
N GLY A 177 -16.48 -9.95 8.39
CA GLY A 177 -15.79 -8.86 9.09
C GLY A 177 -15.70 -7.56 8.28
N ASP A 178 -16.79 -7.23 7.60
CA ASP A 178 -16.95 -5.98 6.84
C ASP A 178 -18.27 -5.25 7.21
N ASP A 179 -18.59 -4.21 6.45
CA ASP A 179 -19.80 -3.39 6.64
C ASP A 179 -20.96 -3.80 5.72
N LEU A 180 -20.93 -4.98 5.09
CA LEU A 180 -21.93 -5.42 4.12
C LEU A 180 -23.38 -5.32 4.65
N ALA A 181 -23.60 -5.55 5.95
CA ALA A 181 -24.91 -5.38 6.57
C ALA A 181 -25.48 -3.96 6.51
N SER A 182 -24.63 -2.97 6.18
CA SER A 182 -25.00 -1.57 5.99
C SER A 182 -24.97 -1.15 4.51
N ALA A 183 -24.83 -2.09 3.60
CA ALA A 183 -24.81 -1.84 2.17
C ALA A 183 -26.15 -1.29 1.68
N PRO A 184 -26.17 -0.36 0.72
CA PRO A 184 -27.37 -0.03 -0.02
C PRO A 184 -27.81 -1.22 -0.89
N GLU A 185 -29.02 -1.12 -1.44
CA GLU A 185 -29.53 -2.14 -2.35
C GLU A 185 -28.57 -2.33 -3.55
N ARG A 186 -28.39 -3.59 -3.97
CA ARG A 186 -27.54 -3.94 -5.12
C ARG A 186 -27.97 -3.18 -6.37
N GLY A 187 -27.04 -2.56 -7.08
CA GLY A 187 -27.29 -1.78 -8.29
C GLY A 187 -27.87 -0.37 -8.03
N SER A 188 -27.96 0.07 -6.77
CA SER A 188 -28.46 1.42 -6.44
C SER A 188 -27.38 2.50 -6.40
N VAL A 189 -26.10 2.14 -6.54
CA VAL A 189 -24.96 3.06 -6.52
C VAL A 189 -24.03 2.80 -7.69
N THR A 190 -23.60 3.89 -8.33
CA THR A 190 -22.65 3.83 -9.45
C THR A 190 -21.23 3.56 -8.95
N PRO A 191 -20.43 2.73 -9.61
CA PRO A 191 -19.03 2.51 -9.27
C PRO A 191 -18.25 3.83 -9.10
N GLY A 192 -17.48 3.92 -8.03
CA GLY A 192 -16.73 5.12 -7.64
C GLY A 192 -17.50 6.13 -6.78
N SER A 193 -18.85 6.05 -6.68
CA SER A 193 -19.66 7.06 -6.02
C SER A 193 -19.88 6.82 -4.52
N TYR A 194 -19.73 5.58 -4.03
CA TYR A 194 -20.09 5.21 -2.67
C TYR A 194 -19.01 4.34 -2.05
N TYR A 195 -18.50 4.75 -0.89
CA TYR A 195 -17.57 3.95 -0.09
C TYR A 195 -18.32 2.99 0.82
N LEU A 196 -17.90 1.74 0.82
CA LEU A 196 -18.28 0.76 1.84
C LEU A 196 -17.10 -0.17 2.10
N TYR A 197 -16.70 -0.34 3.36
CA TYR A 197 -15.66 -1.31 3.70
C TYR A 197 -16.15 -2.73 3.41
N SER A 198 -15.78 -3.27 2.26
CA SER A 198 -16.24 -4.53 1.71
C SER A 198 -15.10 -5.54 1.60
N ASN A 199 -15.20 -6.68 2.26
CA ASN A 199 -14.21 -7.75 2.09
C ASN A 199 -14.29 -8.38 0.69
N TRP A 200 -15.43 -8.27 0.01
CA TRP A 200 -15.53 -8.67 -1.38
C TRP A 200 -14.56 -7.88 -2.25
N ASP A 201 -14.56 -6.55 -2.16
CA ASP A 201 -13.64 -5.66 -2.89
C ASP A 201 -12.19 -6.06 -2.68
N PHE A 202 -11.80 -6.26 -1.42
CA PHE A 202 -10.40 -6.55 -1.09
C PHE A 202 -9.95 -7.97 -1.48
N ASN A 203 -10.86 -8.92 -1.53
CA ASN A 203 -10.58 -10.26 -2.03
C ASN A 203 -10.53 -10.25 -3.57
N ALA A 204 -11.47 -9.58 -4.22
CA ALA A 204 -11.46 -9.34 -5.66
C ALA A 204 -10.17 -8.61 -6.10
N ALA A 205 -9.70 -7.62 -5.31
CA ALA A 205 -8.41 -6.97 -5.55
C ALA A 205 -7.24 -7.96 -5.62
N GLY A 206 -7.22 -8.98 -4.76
CA GLY A 206 -6.20 -10.03 -4.86
C GLY A 206 -6.31 -10.83 -6.16
N THR A 207 -7.53 -11.22 -6.55
CA THR A 207 -7.78 -11.92 -7.82
C THR A 207 -7.43 -11.05 -9.02
N LEU A 208 -7.81 -9.78 -9.02
CA LEU A 208 -7.45 -8.81 -10.07
C LEU A 208 -5.94 -8.66 -10.22
N PHE A 209 -5.22 -8.58 -9.08
CA PHE A 209 -3.75 -8.54 -9.10
C PHE A 209 -3.17 -9.74 -9.84
N GLU A 210 -3.65 -10.95 -9.56
CA GLU A 210 -3.17 -12.17 -10.20
C GLU A 210 -3.55 -12.24 -11.70
N LEU A 211 -4.76 -11.81 -12.06
CA LEU A 211 -5.21 -11.75 -13.47
C LEU A 211 -4.38 -10.76 -14.29
N GLU A 212 -4.14 -9.56 -13.77
CA GLU A 212 -3.42 -8.51 -14.49
C GLU A 212 -1.92 -8.81 -14.61
N THR A 213 -1.32 -9.37 -13.57
CA THR A 213 0.13 -9.61 -13.54
C THR A 213 0.53 -11.00 -14.04
N GLY A 214 -0.40 -11.96 -14.05
CA GLY A 214 -0.10 -13.37 -14.31
C GLY A 214 0.76 -14.03 -13.24
N ARG A 215 0.87 -13.43 -12.04
CA ARG A 215 1.73 -13.89 -10.93
C ARG A 215 0.90 -14.31 -9.72
N ASP A 216 1.32 -15.35 -9.02
CA ASP A 216 0.79 -15.61 -7.67
C ASP A 216 1.14 -14.44 -6.75
N LEU A 217 0.15 -13.97 -5.99
CA LEU A 217 0.27 -12.80 -5.14
C LEU A 217 1.34 -12.97 -4.06
N PHE A 218 1.48 -14.15 -3.49
CA PHE A 218 2.46 -14.39 -2.43
C PHE A 218 3.88 -14.57 -2.97
N ASP A 219 4.04 -15.05 -4.21
CA ASP A 219 5.33 -15.08 -4.90
C ASP A 219 5.76 -13.65 -5.26
N ALA A 220 4.80 -12.78 -5.63
CA ALA A 220 5.06 -11.36 -5.81
C ALA A 220 5.44 -10.69 -4.48
N LEU A 221 4.75 -11.01 -3.38
CA LEU A 221 5.07 -10.51 -2.04
C LEU A 221 6.51 -10.85 -1.63
N GLU A 222 6.93 -12.11 -1.86
CA GLU A 222 8.29 -12.54 -1.56
C GLU A 222 9.33 -11.77 -2.39
N ALA A 223 9.11 -11.71 -3.70
CA ALA A 223 10.07 -11.14 -4.63
C ALA A 223 10.17 -9.61 -4.55
N GLU A 224 9.05 -8.92 -4.31
CA GLU A 224 8.96 -7.45 -4.43
C GLU A 224 9.04 -6.72 -3.09
N LEU A 225 8.65 -7.35 -2.00
CA LEU A 225 8.66 -6.74 -0.66
C LEU A 225 9.56 -7.50 0.31
N ALA A 226 9.30 -8.78 0.57
CA ALA A 226 10.02 -9.50 1.63
C ALA A 226 11.53 -9.59 1.35
N GLY A 227 11.92 -9.98 0.14
CA GLY A 227 13.32 -10.04 -0.29
C GLY A 227 14.01 -8.68 -0.27
N PRO A 228 13.52 -7.67 -1.02
CA PRO A 228 14.13 -6.34 -1.07
C PRO A 228 14.22 -5.62 0.29
N LEU A 229 13.22 -5.78 1.16
CA LEU A 229 13.22 -5.18 2.50
C LEU A 229 14.04 -6.01 3.51
N GLY A 230 14.47 -7.21 3.13
CA GLY A 230 15.22 -8.11 4.00
C GLY A 230 14.40 -8.60 5.20
N PHE A 231 13.16 -9.07 4.96
CA PHE A 231 12.33 -9.65 6.02
C PHE A 231 13.06 -10.80 6.70
N GLN A 232 12.99 -10.81 8.03
CA GLN A 232 13.81 -11.70 8.86
C GLN A 232 13.10 -13.00 9.22
N ASP A 233 11.76 -12.99 9.20
CA ASP A 233 10.94 -14.11 9.65
C ASP A 233 9.96 -14.57 8.55
N PHE A 234 10.14 -14.11 7.32
CA PHE A 234 9.26 -14.44 6.21
C PHE A 234 9.32 -15.93 5.88
N ASP A 235 8.17 -16.55 5.84
CA ASP A 235 7.99 -17.94 5.42
C ASP A 235 6.85 -18.00 4.38
N ARG A 236 7.22 -18.16 3.10
CA ARG A 236 6.26 -18.24 1.98
C ARG A 236 5.15 -19.26 2.21
N THR A 237 5.47 -20.35 2.89
CA THR A 237 4.52 -21.47 3.10
C THR A 237 3.40 -21.15 4.09
N ARG A 238 3.55 -20.11 4.90
CA ARG A 238 2.54 -19.67 5.86
C ARG A 238 1.45 -18.78 5.23
N HIS A 239 1.68 -18.28 4.02
CA HIS A 239 0.73 -17.44 3.30
C HIS A 239 -0.22 -18.32 2.50
N VAL A 240 -1.52 -18.18 2.72
CA VAL A 240 -2.53 -19.07 2.13
C VAL A 240 -3.76 -18.30 1.63
N LYS A 241 -4.33 -18.78 0.54
CA LYS A 241 -5.66 -18.37 0.07
C LYS A 241 -6.71 -19.13 0.87
N GLY A 242 -7.68 -18.43 1.45
CA GLY A 242 -8.70 -19.02 2.31
C GLY A 242 -10.08 -18.42 2.09
N GLY A 243 -11.04 -18.85 2.92
CA GLY A 243 -12.42 -18.42 2.83
C GLY A 243 -13.37 -19.46 2.26
N ASN A 244 -14.66 -19.16 2.22
CA ASN A 244 -15.68 -20.03 1.65
C ASN A 244 -15.93 -19.68 0.17
N LEU A 245 -15.31 -20.45 -0.73
CA LEU A 245 -15.40 -20.22 -2.18
C LEU A 245 -16.75 -20.60 -2.79
N GLU A 246 -17.67 -21.22 -2.02
CA GLU A 246 -19.07 -21.38 -2.44
C GLU A 246 -19.87 -20.07 -2.31
N VAL A 247 -19.39 -19.14 -1.47
CA VAL A 247 -20.00 -17.82 -1.24
C VAL A 247 -19.51 -16.78 -2.22
N SER A 248 -18.20 -16.78 -2.53
CA SER A 248 -17.57 -15.87 -3.49
C SER A 248 -16.38 -16.56 -4.14
N MET A 249 -16.18 -16.32 -5.45
CA MET A 249 -15.06 -16.88 -6.20
C MET A 249 -13.70 -16.31 -5.76
N HIS A 250 -13.71 -15.20 -5.00
CA HIS A 250 -12.51 -14.48 -4.61
C HIS A 250 -12.04 -14.90 -3.21
N PRO A 251 -10.88 -15.59 -3.11
CA PRO A 251 -10.34 -15.99 -1.82
C PRO A 251 -9.83 -14.81 -1.00
N SER A 252 -9.83 -14.94 0.31
CA SER A 252 -9.09 -14.06 1.21
C SER A 252 -7.62 -14.45 1.20
N TYR A 253 -6.73 -13.49 0.93
CA TYR A 253 -5.28 -13.70 0.89
C TYR A 253 -4.70 -13.52 2.30
N HIS A 254 -4.56 -14.60 3.04
CA HIS A 254 -4.07 -14.60 4.42
C HIS A 254 -2.54 -14.43 4.44
N MET A 255 -2.08 -13.35 5.06
CA MET A 255 -0.68 -13.07 5.26
C MET A 255 -0.28 -13.21 6.72
N HIS A 256 0.96 -13.65 6.98
CA HIS A 256 1.50 -13.89 8.30
C HIS A 256 2.89 -13.28 8.39
N PHE A 257 3.08 -12.30 9.29
CA PHE A 257 4.37 -11.64 9.49
C PHE A 257 4.73 -11.59 10.97
N SER A 258 5.99 -11.34 11.24
CA SER A 258 6.48 -10.93 12.56
C SER A 258 6.28 -9.42 12.75
N THR A 259 6.38 -8.95 14.01
CA THR A 259 6.26 -7.52 14.31
C THR A 259 7.39 -6.71 13.67
N ARG A 260 8.61 -7.27 13.65
CA ARG A 260 9.77 -6.59 13.05
C ARG A 260 9.69 -6.51 11.51
N ASP A 261 9.04 -7.47 10.85
CA ASP A 261 8.78 -7.39 9.41
C ASP A 261 7.63 -6.43 9.09
N MET A 262 6.61 -6.34 9.97
CA MET A 262 5.58 -5.30 9.88
C MET A 262 6.18 -3.89 10.00
N ALA A 263 7.13 -3.69 10.90
CA ALA A 263 7.83 -2.41 11.07
C ALA A 263 8.60 -1.99 9.80
N ARG A 264 9.18 -2.96 9.05
CA ARG A 264 9.85 -2.67 7.75
C ARG A 264 8.90 -2.13 6.70
N LEU A 265 7.67 -2.63 6.65
CA LEU A 265 6.64 -2.07 5.76
C LEU A 265 6.26 -0.65 6.17
N GLY A 266 6.12 -0.40 7.47
CA GLY A 266 5.86 0.95 7.99
C GLY A 266 6.99 1.92 7.63
N GLU A 267 8.24 1.53 7.81
CA GLU A 267 9.42 2.34 7.46
C GLU A 267 9.52 2.57 5.95
N LEU A 268 9.26 1.55 5.12
CA LEU A 268 9.17 1.73 3.67
C LEU A 268 8.15 2.81 3.30
N MET A 269 6.95 2.74 3.88
CA MET A 269 5.91 3.74 3.62
C MET A 269 6.30 5.12 4.13
N LEU A 270 6.88 5.23 5.33
CA LEU A 270 7.37 6.49 5.91
C LEU A 270 8.43 7.16 5.02
N ARG A 271 9.29 6.36 4.39
CA ARG A 271 10.34 6.85 3.46
C ARG A 271 9.85 7.03 2.02
N GLY A 272 8.53 7.14 1.80
CA GLY A 272 7.96 7.34 0.47
C GLY A 272 8.30 6.20 -0.49
N GLY A 273 8.24 4.96 0.00
CA GLY A 273 8.52 3.76 -0.80
C GLY A 273 10.00 3.46 -1.04
N ARG A 274 10.89 4.16 -0.35
CA ARG A 274 12.34 3.97 -0.46
C ARG A 274 12.86 3.06 0.66
N TRP A 275 13.73 2.11 0.28
CA TRP A 275 14.46 1.26 1.21
C TRP A 275 15.96 1.35 0.91
N GLY A 276 16.72 1.98 1.79
CA GLY A 276 18.10 2.33 1.54
C GLY A 276 18.25 3.24 0.31
N GLN A 277 19.00 2.79 -0.71
CA GLN A 277 19.16 3.51 -1.96
C GLN A 277 18.12 3.13 -3.03
N THR A 278 17.28 2.12 -2.76
CA THR A 278 16.36 1.55 -3.73
C THR A 278 14.96 2.15 -3.57
N GLN A 279 14.37 2.65 -4.65
CA GLN A 279 12.95 2.96 -4.72
C GLN A 279 12.22 1.64 -5.00
N VAL A 280 11.53 1.10 -4.00
CA VAL A 280 10.78 -0.17 -4.09
C VAL A 280 9.38 0.08 -4.63
N VAL A 281 8.72 1.13 -4.14
CA VAL A 281 7.41 1.63 -4.60
C VAL A 281 7.59 3.11 -4.88
N SER A 282 6.99 3.68 -5.93
CA SER A 282 7.13 5.12 -6.21
C SER A 282 6.61 5.98 -5.07
N ALA A 283 7.21 7.16 -4.90
CA ALA A 283 6.76 8.13 -3.91
C ALA A 283 5.35 8.65 -4.24
N GLU A 284 5.06 8.77 -5.52
CA GLU A 284 3.75 9.16 -6.06
C GLU A 284 2.68 8.16 -5.65
N TRP A 285 2.96 6.86 -5.75
CA TRP A 285 2.01 5.83 -5.31
C TRP A 285 1.80 5.85 -3.79
N ILE A 286 2.88 5.96 -3.01
CA ILE A 286 2.74 6.08 -1.54
C ILE A 286 1.85 7.27 -1.19
N ALA A 287 2.08 8.43 -1.82
CA ALA A 287 1.27 9.63 -1.59
C ALA A 287 -0.20 9.40 -1.99
N GLU A 288 -0.47 8.73 -3.12
CA GLU A 288 -1.84 8.45 -3.59
C GLU A 288 -2.54 7.45 -2.65
N MET A 289 -1.91 6.31 -2.33
CA MET A 289 -2.52 5.27 -1.48
C MET A 289 -2.78 5.73 -0.05
N THR A 290 -2.04 6.73 0.44
CA THR A 290 -2.18 7.28 1.79
C THR A 290 -2.90 8.63 1.80
N SER A 291 -3.49 9.05 0.68
CA SER A 291 -4.38 10.20 0.61
C SER A 291 -5.83 9.81 0.98
N PRO A 292 -6.65 10.72 1.55
CA PRO A 292 -8.05 10.42 1.85
C PRO A 292 -8.90 10.47 0.57
N LEU A 293 -8.78 9.44 -0.30
CA LEU A 293 -9.62 9.27 -1.50
C LEU A 293 -11.12 9.22 -1.14
N THR A 294 -11.42 8.70 0.05
CA THR A 294 -12.70 8.85 0.71
C THR A 294 -12.47 9.66 1.99
N PRO A 295 -12.83 10.96 2.00
CA PRO A 295 -12.75 11.78 3.21
C PRO A 295 -13.61 11.20 4.33
N VAL A 296 -13.25 11.49 5.60
CA VAL A 296 -14.01 11.02 6.76
C VAL A 296 -15.48 11.41 6.69
N THR A 297 -15.80 12.55 6.10
CA THR A 297 -17.18 13.06 5.89
C THR A 297 -18.01 12.25 4.91
N GLU A 298 -17.36 11.46 4.04
CA GLU A 298 -18.01 10.58 3.05
C GLU A 298 -18.02 9.10 3.47
N MET A 299 -17.41 8.77 4.61
CA MET A 299 -17.34 7.39 5.09
C MET A 299 -18.72 6.78 5.34
N ASN A 300 -18.87 5.50 5.03
CA ASN A 300 -20.07 4.72 5.29
C ASN A 300 -19.75 3.41 6.03
N PRO A 301 -20.65 2.92 6.88
CA PRO A 301 -21.88 3.61 7.33
C PRO A 301 -21.56 4.88 8.12
N THR A 302 -22.57 5.76 8.27
CA THR A 302 -22.39 7.10 8.84
C THR A 302 -21.69 7.13 10.20
N ARG A 303 -21.80 6.07 11.03
CA ARG A 303 -21.05 5.94 12.31
C ARG A 303 -19.53 6.03 12.15
N ARG A 304 -18.99 5.77 10.94
CA ARG A 304 -17.56 5.92 10.67
C ARG A 304 -17.12 7.36 10.53
N ARG A 305 -18.06 8.28 10.28
CA ARG A 305 -17.79 9.72 10.18
C ARG A 305 -17.46 10.37 11.50
N ASP A 306 -17.81 9.70 12.62
CA ASP A 306 -17.45 10.13 13.97
C ASP A 306 -16.03 9.71 14.37
N GLY A 307 -15.35 8.94 13.53
CA GLY A 307 -13.97 8.49 13.73
C GLY A 307 -12.94 9.45 13.14
N PRO A 308 -11.64 9.16 13.36
CA PRO A 308 -10.55 10.03 12.89
C PRO A 308 -10.09 9.74 11.46
N HIS A 309 -10.66 8.74 10.77
CA HIS A 309 -10.08 8.22 9.55
C HIS A 309 -10.98 8.37 8.33
N GLY A 310 -10.42 8.89 7.23
CA GLY A 310 -10.82 8.61 5.88
C GLY A 310 -10.16 7.32 5.37
N TYR A 311 -10.26 7.07 4.06
CA TYR A 311 -9.73 5.86 3.43
C TYR A 311 -9.05 6.17 2.10
N GLY A 312 -7.82 5.66 1.93
CA GLY A 312 -7.07 5.67 0.69
C GLY A 312 -7.19 4.34 -0.06
N TYR A 313 -6.17 3.94 -0.80
CA TYR A 313 -6.14 2.58 -1.35
C TYR A 313 -5.81 1.59 -0.23
N MET A 314 -6.82 0.84 0.21
CA MET A 314 -6.70 -0.22 1.21
C MET A 314 -5.98 0.19 2.52
N THR A 315 -5.94 1.50 2.81
CA THR A 315 -5.23 2.09 3.95
C THR A 315 -6.12 3.13 4.64
N TRP A 316 -6.15 3.11 5.96
CA TRP A 316 -6.84 4.12 6.77
C TRP A 316 -5.97 5.36 6.90
N VAL A 317 -6.53 6.53 6.75
CA VAL A 317 -5.78 7.80 6.75
C VAL A 317 -6.41 8.75 7.77
N TRP A 318 -5.60 9.36 8.64
CA TRP A 318 -6.11 10.45 9.48
C TRP A 318 -6.60 11.58 8.61
N ASP A 319 -7.82 12.07 8.85
CA ASP A 319 -8.48 13.05 8.00
C ASP A 319 -9.32 14.04 8.81
N GLY A 320 -9.64 15.18 8.19
CA GLY A 320 -10.42 16.23 8.80
C GLY A 320 -9.81 16.78 10.10
N PRO A 321 -10.61 17.04 11.15
CA PRO A 321 -10.12 17.62 12.40
C PRO A 321 -9.11 16.75 13.16
N ALA A 322 -9.07 15.44 12.89
CA ALA A 322 -8.14 14.53 13.54
C ALA A 322 -6.72 14.56 12.93
N ALA A 323 -6.58 15.05 11.69
CA ALA A 323 -5.29 15.15 10.99
C ALA A 323 -4.51 16.40 11.42
N THR A 324 -4.24 16.55 12.72
CA THR A 324 -3.57 17.73 13.30
C THR A 324 -2.41 17.32 14.22
N GLY A 325 -1.48 18.25 14.47
CA GLY A 325 -0.33 17.98 15.33
C GLY A 325 0.46 16.74 14.91
N PRO A 326 0.65 15.77 15.82
CA PRO A 326 1.39 14.53 15.51
C PRO A 326 0.74 13.66 14.45
N TYR A 327 -0.55 13.87 14.16
CA TYR A 327 -1.31 13.09 13.19
C TYR A 327 -1.42 13.73 11.80
N VAL A 328 -0.69 14.82 11.55
CA VAL A 328 -0.60 15.42 10.20
C VAL A 328 0.03 14.41 9.24
N GLY A 329 -0.73 14.02 8.20
CA GLY A 329 -0.30 13.05 7.20
C GLY A 329 -0.19 11.61 7.72
N ALA A 330 -0.76 11.30 8.89
CA ALA A 330 -0.71 9.96 9.47
C ALA A 330 -1.65 8.98 8.75
N TYR A 331 -1.25 7.71 8.73
CA TYR A 331 -2.04 6.62 8.15
C TYR A 331 -1.71 5.29 8.82
N THR A 332 -2.59 4.30 8.63
CA THR A 332 -2.45 3.01 9.32
C THR A 332 -3.08 1.85 8.55
N GLY A 333 -2.38 0.73 8.55
CA GLY A 333 -2.98 -0.58 8.29
C GLY A 333 -3.66 -1.08 9.55
N VAL A 334 -4.93 -1.42 9.48
CA VAL A 334 -5.73 -1.87 10.64
C VAL A 334 -6.19 -3.31 10.43
N GLY A 335 -5.90 -4.18 11.37
CA GLY A 335 -6.33 -5.58 11.36
C GLY A 335 -7.12 -5.96 12.61
N ALA A 336 -8.08 -6.87 12.44
CA ALA A 336 -8.82 -7.44 13.54
C ALA A 336 -7.88 -8.04 14.60
N VAL A 337 -8.36 -8.15 15.81
CA VAL A 337 -7.71 -8.70 17.01
C VAL A 337 -6.47 -7.93 17.49
N GLY A 338 -6.11 -6.80 16.87
CA GLY A 338 -5.02 -5.95 17.35
C GLY A 338 -3.77 -6.00 16.46
N GLN A 339 -3.93 -6.00 15.14
CA GLN A 339 -2.83 -5.89 14.19
C GLN A 339 -2.78 -4.46 13.64
N TYR A 340 -1.64 -3.77 13.76
CA TYR A 340 -1.49 -2.40 13.27
C TYR A 340 -0.09 -2.14 12.70
N ILE A 341 -0.06 -1.40 11.59
CA ILE A 341 1.13 -0.71 11.10
C ILE A 341 0.74 0.76 11.00
N THR A 342 1.11 1.56 11.97
CA THR A 342 0.79 2.99 12.03
C THR A 342 2.02 3.81 11.70
N VAL A 343 1.86 4.77 10.80
CA VAL A 343 2.91 5.66 10.34
C VAL A 343 2.52 7.10 10.69
N LEU A 344 3.40 7.79 11.38
CA LEU A 344 3.25 9.16 11.87
C LEU A 344 4.35 10.04 11.26
N PRO A 345 4.17 10.55 10.02
CA PRO A 345 5.22 11.31 9.32
C PRO A 345 5.67 12.56 10.07
N ALA A 346 4.75 13.24 10.76
CA ALA A 346 5.08 14.44 11.54
C ALA A 346 6.05 14.17 12.71
N LEU A 347 6.16 12.92 13.15
CA LEU A 347 7.07 12.49 14.22
C LEU A 347 8.25 11.65 13.71
N ASP A 348 8.35 11.44 12.40
CA ASP A 348 9.30 10.48 11.81
C ASP A 348 9.23 9.10 12.50
N MET A 349 7.99 8.61 12.74
CA MET A 349 7.71 7.46 13.60
C MET A 349 6.88 6.39 12.91
N VAL A 350 7.20 5.13 13.22
CA VAL A 350 6.38 3.94 12.90
C VAL A 350 6.06 3.20 14.18
N VAL A 351 4.81 2.76 14.32
CA VAL A 351 4.37 1.86 15.40
C VAL A 351 3.79 0.59 14.78
N ALA A 352 4.49 -0.52 14.93
CA ALA A 352 4.00 -1.85 14.58
C ALA A 352 3.52 -2.56 15.86
N HIS A 353 2.26 -2.98 15.87
CA HIS A 353 1.64 -3.64 17.04
C HIS A 353 0.97 -4.93 16.63
N LYS A 354 1.03 -5.90 17.52
CA LYS A 354 0.55 -7.24 17.26
C LYS A 354 -0.10 -7.90 18.47
N THR A 355 -1.18 -8.61 18.20
CA THR A 355 -1.76 -9.61 19.10
C THR A 355 -1.80 -10.94 18.37
N VAL A 356 -1.12 -11.96 18.89
CA VAL A 356 -1.18 -13.31 18.34
C VAL A 356 -2.58 -13.88 18.64
N PRO A 357 -3.37 -14.25 17.62
CA PRO A 357 -4.71 -14.79 17.81
C PRO A 357 -4.68 -16.11 18.58
N GLY A 358 -5.66 -16.32 19.47
CA GLY A 358 -5.83 -17.54 20.25
C GLY A 358 -6.44 -17.24 21.61
N ASP A 359 -7.13 -18.20 22.21
CA ASP A 359 -7.71 -18.15 23.57
C ASP A 359 -8.53 -16.88 23.87
N GLY A 360 -9.22 -16.33 22.85
CA GLY A 360 -10.00 -15.09 22.98
C GLY A 360 -9.15 -13.81 23.08
N ARG A 361 -7.83 -13.91 22.93
CA ARG A 361 -6.91 -12.75 22.97
C ARG A 361 -7.24 -11.76 21.86
N ARG A 362 -7.40 -10.51 22.24
CA ARG A 362 -7.60 -9.41 21.31
C ARG A 362 -7.26 -8.09 21.99
N VAL A 363 -6.81 -7.15 21.20
CA VAL A 363 -6.77 -5.72 21.54
C VAL A 363 -7.82 -5.03 20.66
N ALA A 364 -8.80 -4.38 21.30
CA ALA A 364 -9.83 -3.64 20.58
C ALA A 364 -9.27 -2.34 20.01
N HIS A 365 -9.91 -1.81 18.96
CA HIS A 365 -9.42 -0.56 18.34
C HIS A 365 -9.30 0.62 19.33
N PRO A 366 -10.28 0.88 20.25
CA PRO A 366 -10.13 1.94 21.23
C PRO A 366 -8.93 1.74 22.16
N GLU A 367 -8.66 0.51 22.59
CA GLU A 367 -7.51 0.19 23.45
C GLU A 367 -6.18 0.47 22.76
N PHE A 368 -6.11 0.17 21.45
CA PHE A 368 -4.91 0.48 20.66
C PHE A 368 -4.74 1.98 20.43
N TRP A 369 -5.85 2.71 20.20
CA TRP A 369 -5.76 4.17 20.03
C TRP A 369 -5.30 4.88 21.31
N GLU A 370 -5.78 4.47 22.48
CA GLU A 370 -5.26 4.95 23.77
C GLU A 370 -3.75 4.64 23.91
N LEU A 371 -3.33 3.43 23.57
CA LEU A 371 -1.91 3.05 23.59
C LEU A 371 -1.07 3.91 22.63
N LEU A 372 -1.58 4.16 21.42
CA LEU A 372 -0.92 5.01 20.43
C LEU A 372 -0.76 6.45 20.95
N GLU A 373 -1.80 7.01 21.58
CA GLU A 373 -1.72 8.34 22.23
C GLU A 373 -0.61 8.37 23.29
N MET A 374 -0.51 7.34 24.14
CA MET A 374 0.56 7.24 25.13
C MET A 374 1.95 7.17 24.47
N VAL A 375 2.09 6.47 23.34
CA VAL A 375 3.36 6.43 22.56
C VAL A 375 3.68 7.81 22.01
N VAL A 376 2.69 8.52 21.48
CA VAL A 376 2.85 9.89 20.96
C VAL A 376 3.21 10.86 22.08
N GLU A 377 2.56 10.76 23.25
CA GLU A 377 2.86 11.58 24.44
C GLU A 377 4.27 11.29 24.99
N ALA A 378 4.74 10.04 24.87
CA ALA A 378 6.11 9.69 25.23
C ALA A 378 7.16 10.30 24.29
N HIS A 379 6.76 10.78 23.09
CA HIS A 379 7.66 11.44 22.16
C HIS A 379 7.96 12.86 22.66
N CYS A 380 9.21 13.12 23.00
CA CYS A 380 9.66 14.36 23.60
C CYS A 380 10.42 15.29 22.64
N GLY A 381 10.72 14.84 21.40
CA GLY A 381 11.37 15.65 20.38
C GLY A 381 12.65 16.38 20.90
N ALA A 382 12.69 17.69 20.66
CA ALA A 382 13.82 18.52 21.10
C ALA A 382 14.00 18.57 22.63
N ALA A 383 12.96 18.30 23.42
CA ALA A 383 13.06 18.28 24.88
C ALA A 383 13.88 17.10 25.41
N CYS A 384 14.12 16.07 24.59
CA CYS A 384 15.00 14.95 24.92
C CYS A 384 16.48 15.21 24.58
N THR A 385 16.82 16.34 23.98
CA THR A 385 18.21 16.66 23.63
C THR A 385 19.00 16.91 24.91
N PRO A 386 20.10 16.19 25.19
CA PRO A 386 20.93 16.43 26.37
C PRO A 386 21.42 17.89 26.38
N GLY A 387 21.02 18.64 27.39
CA GLY A 387 21.44 20.05 27.56
C GLY A 387 20.50 21.10 26.94
N ALA A 388 19.28 20.75 26.55
CA ALA A 388 18.25 21.72 26.20
C ALA A 388 17.66 22.42 27.42
#